data_c532994b0ffc622a8a7c3c027cbe466c
#
_entry.id   c532994b0ffc622a8a7c3c027cbe466c
#
_cell.length_a   1.000
_cell.length_b   1.000
_cell.length_c   1.000
_cell.angle_alpha   90.00
_cell.angle_beta   90.00
_cell.angle_gamma   90.00
#
_symmetry.space_group_name_H-M   'P 1'
#
loop_
_entity.id
_entity.type
_entity.pdbx_description
1 polymer ?
#
loop_
_entity_poly.entity_id
_entity_poly.type
_entity_poly.pdbx_seq_one_letter_code
_entity_poly.pdbx_strand_id
1 'polypeptide(L)'
;MGRKARAMTSAKKPAITLEMMRRELYCAVVCDALDGLGWTRQSPRVPLKPVTGVHRLVGRCRTMLWADMAHVDPAPYELELRAVDACAPDDVMIAAAGGSMRSGIWGELLSTAARNGGCVGAIVDGAVRDTAQMGAMGFACFARGTCIYDSQNRQRVVDIDVAVEIDGVRFAPGDLVFADDDGVVVVPREVEDEAIARAWAKVHAENVTRDAIKGGMKAVAAYRKYGVL
;
A
#
# COMPACT_ATOMS: atom_id res chain seq x y z
N MET A 1 47.73 22.07 -29.33
CA MET A 1 47.63 21.40 -28.03
C MET A 1 46.16 21.38 -27.60
N GLY A 2 45.46 20.29 -27.89
CA GLY A 2 44.04 20.15 -27.60
C GLY A 2 43.83 19.49 -26.25
N ARG A 3 43.20 20.20 -25.29
CA ARG A 3 42.73 19.62 -24.03
C ARG A 3 41.44 18.86 -24.30
N LYS A 4 41.47 17.52 -24.25
CA LYS A 4 40.27 16.68 -24.20
C LYS A 4 39.58 16.88 -22.84
N ALA A 5 38.38 17.45 -22.85
CA ALA A 5 37.50 17.46 -21.70
C ALA A 5 37.06 16.02 -21.38
N ARG A 6 37.45 15.53 -20.21
CA ARG A 6 37.05 14.22 -19.67
C ARG A 6 35.60 14.37 -19.15
N ALA A 7 34.66 13.75 -19.86
CA ALA A 7 33.30 13.66 -19.39
C ALA A 7 33.29 12.89 -18.05
N MET A 8 32.91 13.57 -16.97
CA MET A 8 32.61 12.94 -15.67
C MET A 8 31.30 12.15 -15.82
N THR A 9 31.42 10.85 -15.88
CA THR A 9 30.25 9.96 -15.73
C THR A 9 29.68 10.17 -14.34
N SER A 10 28.48 10.79 -14.27
CA SER A 10 27.68 10.87 -13.06
C SER A 10 27.34 9.44 -12.64
N ALA A 11 27.89 8.98 -11.53
CA ALA A 11 27.51 7.71 -10.93
C ALA A 11 26.02 7.80 -10.57
N LYS A 12 25.17 6.99 -11.23
CA LYS A 12 23.75 6.87 -10.92
C LYS A 12 23.63 6.50 -9.44
N LYS A 13 22.93 7.30 -8.62
CA LYS A 13 22.60 6.91 -7.25
C LYS A 13 21.92 5.54 -7.29
N PRO A 14 22.27 4.60 -6.39
CA PRO A 14 21.62 3.31 -6.34
C PRO A 14 20.10 3.50 -6.21
N ALA A 15 19.33 2.72 -6.96
CA ALA A 15 17.88 2.78 -6.90
C ALA A 15 17.40 2.35 -5.50
N ILE A 16 16.42 3.06 -4.94
CA ILE A 16 15.77 2.69 -3.69
C ILE A 16 14.88 1.48 -3.98
N THR A 17 15.18 0.34 -3.37
CA THR A 17 14.45 -0.92 -3.61
C THR A 17 13.20 -1.02 -2.74
N LEU A 18 12.25 -1.89 -3.12
CA LEU A 18 11.07 -2.19 -2.28
C LEU A 18 11.47 -2.69 -0.88
N GLU A 19 12.52 -3.47 -0.77
CA GLU A 19 13.05 -3.93 0.52
C GLU A 19 13.51 -2.75 1.39
N MET A 20 14.23 -1.80 0.81
CA MET A 20 14.64 -0.57 1.50
C MET A 20 13.41 0.26 1.92
N MET A 21 12.41 0.39 1.05
CA MET A 21 11.16 1.09 1.36
C MET A 21 10.42 0.42 2.52
N ARG A 22 10.29 -0.92 2.50
CA ARG A 22 9.69 -1.70 3.60
C ARG A 22 10.39 -1.48 4.93
N ARG A 23 11.68 -1.30 4.93
CA ARG A 23 12.46 -1.10 6.16
C ARG A 23 12.37 0.32 6.71
N GLU A 24 12.38 1.33 5.85
CA GLU A 24 12.67 2.70 6.27
C GLU A 24 11.55 3.70 6.02
N LEU A 25 10.68 3.51 5.01
CA LEU A 25 9.60 4.44 4.70
C LEU A 25 8.28 4.03 5.39
N TYR A 26 7.45 4.99 5.75
CA TYR A 26 6.13 4.85 6.37
C TYR A 26 5.13 5.81 5.72
N CYS A 27 3.82 5.55 5.92
CA CYS A 27 2.75 6.26 5.21
C CYS A 27 2.85 7.78 5.35
N ALA A 28 3.09 8.31 6.55
CA ALA A 28 3.13 9.74 6.76
C ALA A 28 4.24 10.44 5.97
N VAL A 29 5.48 9.90 5.96
CA VAL A 29 6.60 10.51 5.21
C VAL A 29 6.40 10.45 3.71
N VAL A 30 5.75 9.38 3.21
CA VAL A 30 5.40 9.24 1.79
C VAL A 30 4.29 10.23 1.42
N CYS A 31 3.27 10.39 2.27
CA CYS A 31 2.20 11.37 2.09
C CYS A 31 2.75 12.80 2.03
N ASP A 32 3.65 13.18 2.95
CA ASP A 32 4.30 14.48 2.93
C ASP A 32 5.11 14.75 1.66
N ALA A 33 5.78 13.71 1.14
CA ALA A 33 6.51 13.82 -0.13
C ALA A 33 5.57 14.07 -1.32
N LEU A 34 4.41 13.37 -1.33
CA LEU A 34 3.37 13.54 -2.34
C LEU A 34 2.73 14.93 -2.25
N ASP A 35 2.41 15.43 -1.05
CA ASP A 35 1.89 16.77 -0.82
C ASP A 35 2.85 17.84 -1.35
N GLY A 36 4.15 17.67 -1.12
CA GLY A 36 5.18 18.55 -1.66
C GLY A 36 5.32 18.52 -3.19
N LEU A 37 4.70 17.55 -3.86
CA LEU A 37 4.59 17.42 -5.32
C LEU A 37 3.22 17.85 -5.86
N GLY A 38 2.30 18.29 -4.99
CA GLY A 38 0.94 18.69 -5.36
C GLY A 38 -0.06 17.52 -5.42
N TRP A 39 0.34 16.32 -5.01
CA TRP A 39 -0.51 15.12 -4.94
C TRP A 39 -1.13 15.00 -3.54
N THR A 40 -2.18 15.77 -3.27
CA THR A 40 -2.74 15.96 -1.93
C THR A 40 -3.94 15.04 -1.60
N ARG A 41 -4.25 14.05 -2.45
CA ARG A 41 -5.39 13.15 -2.30
C ARG A 41 -5.00 11.70 -2.58
N GLN A 42 -3.96 11.21 -1.89
CA GLN A 42 -3.39 9.88 -2.15
C GLN A 42 -3.61 8.89 -0.98
N SER A 43 -4.39 9.30 0.03
CA SER A 43 -4.71 8.49 1.20
C SER A 43 -6.23 8.46 1.43
N PRO A 44 -6.89 7.28 1.39
CA PRO A 44 -8.28 7.15 1.81
C PRO A 44 -8.44 7.56 3.28
N ARG A 45 -9.50 8.31 3.58
CA ARG A 45 -9.79 8.75 4.98
C ARG A 45 -10.63 7.74 5.75
N VAL A 46 -11.05 6.67 5.09
CA VAL A 46 -11.78 5.57 5.72
C VAL A 46 -10.82 4.69 6.53
N PRO A 47 -11.30 4.07 7.63
CA PRO A 47 -10.45 3.25 8.47
C PRO A 47 -10.11 1.92 7.77
N LEU A 48 -8.95 1.87 7.11
CA LEU A 48 -8.33 0.64 6.64
C LEU A 48 -7.25 0.26 7.65
N LYS A 49 -7.55 -0.66 8.57
CA LYS A 49 -6.68 -1.01 9.69
C LYS A 49 -6.10 -2.41 9.55
N PRO A 50 -4.90 -2.68 10.10
CA PRO A 50 -4.33 -4.02 10.11
C PRO A 50 -5.22 -4.96 10.93
N VAL A 51 -5.68 -6.05 10.34
CA VAL A 51 -6.58 -7.02 10.98
C VAL A 51 -5.90 -8.37 11.28
N THR A 52 -4.65 -8.52 10.89
CA THR A 52 -3.88 -9.78 11.03
C THR A 52 -2.68 -9.67 11.97
N GLY A 53 -2.50 -8.53 12.64
CA GLY A 53 -1.32 -8.29 13.49
C GLY A 53 -0.02 -8.03 12.71
N VAL A 54 -0.08 -7.95 11.38
CA VAL A 54 1.01 -7.46 10.53
C VAL A 54 0.74 -6.00 10.21
N HIS A 55 1.55 -5.12 10.75
CA HIS A 55 1.30 -3.68 10.82
C HIS A 55 1.99 -2.89 9.70
N ARG A 56 2.57 -3.54 8.71
CA ARG A 56 3.28 -2.85 7.62
C ARG A 56 3.19 -3.63 6.32
N LEU A 57 2.88 -2.91 5.25
CA LEU A 57 2.74 -3.46 3.91
C LEU A 57 3.27 -2.45 2.89
N VAL A 58 4.11 -2.89 1.97
CA VAL A 58 4.57 -2.10 0.80
C VAL A 58 4.67 -3.02 -0.40
N GLY A 59 4.05 -2.63 -1.51
CA GLY A 59 4.10 -3.41 -2.75
C GLY A 59 3.37 -2.75 -3.90
N ARG A 60 3.09 -3.52 -4.95
CA ARG A 60 2.44 -3.06 -6.19
C ARG A 60 0.95 -3.38 -6.18
N CYS A 61 0.13 -2.40 -6.50
CA CYS A 61 -1.31 -2.60 -6.58
C CYS A 61 -1.68 -3.61 -7.67
N ARG A 62 -2.42 -4.64 -7.28
CA ARG A 62 -3.21 -5.52 -8.14
C ARG A 62 -4.66 -5.39 -7.74
N THR A 63 -5.53 -5.02 -8.65
CA THR A 63 -6.84 -4.48 -8.30
C THR A 63 -7.99 -5.42 -8.64
N MET A 64 -9.00 -5.44 -7.77
CA MET A 64 -10.28 -6.10 -7.97
C MET A 64 -11.42 -5.13 -7.66
N LEU A 65 -12.36 -4.99 -8.59
CA LEU A 65 -13.59 -4.28 -8.35
C LEU A 65 -14.68 -5.26 -7.90
N TRP A 66 -15.25 -5.03 -6.72
CA TRP A 66 -16.30 -5.85 -6.14
C TRP A 66 -17.66 -5.16 -6.21
N ALA A 67 -18.72 -5.95 -6.30
CA ALA A 67 -20.09 -5.46 -6.21
C ALA A 67 -20.95 -6.36 -5.33
N ASP A 68 -21.92 -5.74 -4.63
CA ASP A 68 -22.99 -6.45 -3.92
C ASP A 68 -23.95 -7.11 -4.91
N MET A 69 -24.47 -8.26 -4.55
CA MET A 69 -25.46 -8.98 -5.32
C MET A 69 -26.53 -9.62 -4.40
N ALA A 70 -27.69 -9.93 -4.97
CA ALA A 70 -28.81 -10.49 -4.22
C ALA A 70 -29.49 -11.66 -4.98
N HIS A 71 -28.73 -12.36 -5.84
CA HIS A 71 -29.20 -13.53 -6.62
C HIS A 71 -28.17 -14.63 -6.54
N VAL A 72 -28.51 -15.82 -7.01
CA VAL A 72 -27.58 -16.95 -7.12
C VAL A 72 -26.57 -16.62 -8.21
N ASP A 73 -25.27 -16.69 -7.86
CA ASP A 73 -24.20 -16.50 -8.82
C ASP A 73 -24.03 -17.75 -9.69
N PRO A 74 -24.18 -17.65 -11.03
CA PRO A 74 -24.00 -18.79 -11.91
C PRO A 74 -22.53 -19.26 -12.03
N ALA A 75 -21.57 -18.39 -11.67
CA ALA A 75 -20.13 -18.66 -11.72
C ALA A 75 -19.44 -18.07 -10.47
N PRO A 76 -19.71 -18.62 -9.27
CA PRO A 76 -19.16 -18.09 -8.02
C PRO A 76 -17.64 -18.17 -8.03
N TYR A 77 -17.01 -17.12 -7.49
CA TYR A 77 -15.55 -16.99 -7.29
C TYR A 77 -14.72 -16.88 -8.57
N GLU A 78 -15.29 -16.89 -9.77
CA GLU A 78 -14.52 -17.02 -11.03
C GLU A 78 -13.41 -15.95 -11.16
N LEU A 79 -13.76 -14.65 -11.07
CA LEU A 79 -12.79 -13.57 -11.26
C LEU A 79 -11.86 -13.39 -10.05
N GLU A 80 -12.32 -13.65 -8.82
CA GLU A 80 -11.46 -13.56 -7.65
C GLU A 80 -10.36 -14.64 -7.66
N LEU A 81 -10.70 -15.88 -8.05
CA LEU A 81 -9.71 -16.96 -8.18
C LEU A 81 -8.71 -16.66 -9.30
N ARG A 82 -9.18 -16.15 -10.43
CA ARG A 82 -8.30 -15.71 -11.52
C ARG A 82 -7.34 -14.60 -11.09
N ALA A 83 -7.82 -13.64 -10.28
CA ALA A 83 -6.98 -12.54 -9.79
C ALA A 83 -5.87 -13.04 -8.87
N VAL A 84 -6.17 -13.96 -7.94
CA VAL A 84 -5.15 -14.49 -7.02
C VAL A 84 -4.16 -15.42 -7.71
N ASP A 85 -4.61 -16.22 -8.69
CA ASP A 85 -3.74 -17.09 -9.50
C ASP A 85 -2.77 -16.29 -10.38
N ALA A 86 -3.13 -15.05 -10.72
CA ALA A 86 -2.31 -14.16 -11.53
C ALA A 86 -1.36 -13.28 -10.71
N CYS A 87 -1.30 -13.43 -9.38
CA CYS A 87 -0.39 -12.68 -8.52
C CYS A 87 1.08 -12.90 -8.90
N ALA A 88 1.86 -11.84 -8.80
CA ALA A 88 3.30 -11.81 -9.02
C ALA A 88 4.04 -11.35 -7.74
N PRO A 89 5.37 -11.52 -7.68
CA PRO A 89 6.16 -11.04 -6.55
C PRO A 89 5.93 -9.55 -6.28
N ASP A 90 5.79 -9.24 -4.98
CA ASP A 90 5.56 -7.89 -4.46
C ASP A 90 4.16 -7.29 -4.76
N ASP A 91 3.23 -8.05 -5.32
CA ASP A 91 1.84 -7.60 -5.49
C ASP A 91 1.16 -7.39 -4.14
N VAL A 92 0.27 -6.40 -4.09
CA VAL A 92 -0.70 -6.13 -3.02
C VAL A 92 -2.09 -6.15 -3.64
N MET A 93 -2.94 -7.05 -3.18
CA MET A 93 -4.33 -7.12 -3.64
C MET A 93 -5.13 -5.94 -3.11
N ILE A 94 -5.72 -5.17 -4.00
CA ILE A 94 -6.60 -4.03 -3.69
C ILE A 94 -8.03 -4.46 -4.02
N ALA A 95 -8.83 -4.78 -3.01
CA ALA A 95 -10.23 -5.17 -3.16
C ALA A 95 -11.14 -3.98 -2.87
N ALA A 96 -11.61 -3.30 -3.92
CA ALA A 96 -12.52 -2.16 -3.81
C ALA A 96 -13.98 -2.64 -3.81
N ALA A 97 -14.58 -2.67 -2.62
CA ALA A 97 -15.97 -3.12 -2.41
C ALA A 97 -16.92 -2.00 -1.97
N GLY A 98 -16.52 -0.73 -2.16
CA GLY A 98 -17.34 0.44 -1.80
C GLY A 98 -17.71 0.50 -0.31
N GLY A 99 -16.88 -0.08 0.56
CA GLY A 99 -17.13 -0.13 2.00
C GLY A 99 -18.16 -1.16 2.45
N SER A 100 -18.62 -2.04 1.57
CA SER A 100 -19.61 -3.05 1.92
C SER A 100 -19.06 -4.03 2.98
N MET A 101 -19.82 -4.18 4.05
CA MET A 101 -19.57 -5.12 5.15
C MET A 101 -20.45 -6.37 5.06
N ARG A 102 -21.05 -6.63 3.90
CA ARG A 102 -22.08 -7.66 3.71
C ARG A 102 -21.53 -9.08 3.86
N SER A 103 -20.28 -9.29 3.51
CA SER A 103 -19.58 -10.58 3.64
C SER A 103 -18.08 -10.40 3.79
N GLY A 104 -17.40 -11.42 4.30
CA GLY A 104 -15.93 -11.47 4.31
C GLY A 104 -15.43 -11.88 2.93
N ILE A 105 -15.09 -10.88 2.12
CA ILE A 105 -14.68 -11.06 0.71
C ILE A 105 -13.22 -11.52 0.56
N TRP A 106 -12.46 -11.53 1.63
CA TRP A 106 -11.07 -11.98 1.66
C TRP A 106 -10.85 -12.83 2.91
N GLY A 107 -10.08 -13.91 2.78
CA GLY A 107 -9.81 -14.83 3.87
C GLY A 107 -8.53 -15.63 3.66
N GLU A 108 -8.35 -16.68 4.48
CA GLU A 108 -7.13 -17.48 4.54
C GLU A 108 -6.81 -18.16 3.20
N LEU A 109 -7.78 -18.80 2.54
CA LEU A 109 -7.53 -19.54 1.29
C LEU A 109 -7.07 -18.64 0.15
N LEU A 110 -7.70 -17.46 -0.02
CA LEU A 110 -7.27 -16.47 -1.00
C LEU A 110 -5.88 -15.91 -0.67
N SER A 111 -5.61 -15.67 0.62
CA SER A 111 -4.29 -15.21 1.08
C SER A 111 -3.19 -16.25 0.80
N THR A 112 -3.49 -17.52 0.99
CA THR A 112 -2.57 -18.62 0.71
C THR A 112 -2.28 -18.73 -0.78
N ALA A 113 -3.32 -18.67 -1.62
CA ALA A 113 -3.17 -18.72 -3.09
C ALA A 113 -2.37 -17.51 -3.60
N ALA A 114 -2.75 -16.29 -3.20
CA ALA A 114 -2.05 -15.06 -3.58
C ALA A 114 -0.57 -15.07 -3.16
N ARG A 115 -0.28 -15.50 -1.93
CA ARG A 115 1.09 -15.62 -1.41
C ARG A 115 1.95 -16.60 -2.21
N ASN A 116 1.38 -17.70 -2.71
CA ASN A 116 2.09 -18.65 -3.58
C ASN A 116 2.58 -17.98 -4.86
N GLY A 117 1.85 -16.97 -5.37
CA GLY A 117 2.27 -16.13 -6.49
C GLY A 117 3.27 -15.02 -6.12
N GLY A 118 3.54 -14.84 -4.81
CA GLY A 118 4.45 -13.79 -4.32
C GLY A 118 3.76 -12.51 -3.84
N CYS A 119 2.42 -12.51 -3.74
CA CYS A 119 1.66 -11.41 -3.15
C CYS A 119 2.05 -11.23 -1.68
N VAL A 120 2.25 -9.99 -1.26
CA VAL A 120 2.75 -9.65 0.09
C VAL A 120 1.66 -9.20 1.05
N GLY A 121 0.43 -8.98 0.59
CA GLY A 121 -0.69 -8.61 1.42
C GLY A 121 -1.92 -8.16 0.65
N ALA A 122 -2.96 -7.75 1.39
CA ALA A 122 -4.21 -7.25 0.84
C ALA A 122 -4.70 -5.98 1.54
N ILE A 123 -5.33 -5.09 0.78
CA ILE A 123 -6.05 -3.92 1.26
C ILE A 123 -7.50 -4.07 0.77
N VAL A 124 -8.43 -4.17 1.72
CA VAL A 124 -9.82 -4.52 1.45
C VAL A 124 -10.75 -3.40 1.91
N ASP A 125 -11.36 -2.70 0.95
CA ASP A 125 -12.39 -1.70 1.21
C ASP A 125 -13.75 -2.35 1.53
N GLY A 126 -13.75 -3.19 2.55
CA GLY A 126 -14.86 -4.03 2.98
C GLY A 126 -14.50 -4.89 4.17
N ALA A 127 -15.22 -6.01 4.35
CA ALA A 127 -14.95 -6.96 5.43
C ALA A 127 -14.15 -8.17 4.96
N VAL A 128 -13.39 -8.74 5.91
CA VAL A 128 -12.62 -9.97 5.74
C VAL A 128 -13.00 -11.03 6.77
N ARG A 129 -12.52 -12.25 6.60
CA ARG A 129 -12.67 -13.34 7.57
C ARG A 129 -11.34 -14.08 7.80
N ASP A 130 -11.31 -15.05 8.67
CA ASP A 130 -10.15 -15.92 8.96
C ASP A 130 -8.90 -15.13 9.39
N THR A 131 -9.08 -14.01 10.10
CA THR A 131 -7.99 -13.09 10.44
C THR A 131 -6.89 -13.73 11.28
N ALA A 132 -7.26 -14.69 12.17
CA ALA A 132 -6.29 -15.42 12.99
C ALA A 132 -5.38 -16.31 12.12
N GLN A 133 -5.95 -17.00 11.14
CA GLN A 133 -5.21 -17.87 10.22
C GLN A 133 -4.31 -17.05 9.30
N MET A 134 -4.80 -15.94 8.74
CA MET A 134 -3.99 -15.00 7.98
C MET A 134 -2.84 -14.45 8.81
N GLY A 135 -3.10 -14.09 10.07
CA GLY A 135 -2.08 -13.62 11.01
C GLY A 135 -1.02 -14.67 11.30
N ALA A 136 -1.43 -15.92 11.55
CA ALA A 136 -0.51 -17.05 11.81
C ALA A 136 0.44 -17.32 10.64
N MET A 137 0.01 -17.06 9.40
CA MET A 137 0.87 -17.17 8.21
C MET A 137 1.69 -15.91 7.94
N GLY A 138 1.53 -14.84 8.73
CA GLY A 138 2.24 -13.57 8.55
C GLY A 138 1.79 -12.79 7.32
N PHE A 139 0.56 -12.99 6.83
CA PHE A 139 0.03 -12.26 5.70
C PHE A 139 -0.57 -10.92 6.14
N ALA A 140 -0.06 -9.82 5.60
CA ALA A 140 -0.57 -8.49 5.92
C ALA A 140 -1.96 -8.28 5.29
N CYS A 141 -2.94 -7.90 6.12
CA CYS A 141 -4.27 -7.56 5.63
C CYS A 141 -4.78 -6.32 6.32
N PHE A 142 -5.15 -5.31 5.54
CA PHE A 142 -5.76 -4.06 5.99
C PHE A 142 -7.20 -4.01 5.50
N ALA A 143 -8.16 -3.80 6.40
CA ALA A 143 -9.57 -3.86 6.05
C ALA A 143 -10.40 -2.87 6.87
N ARG A 144 -11.66 -2.65 6.46
CA ARG A 144 -12.63 -1.89 7.28
C ARG A 144 -13.07 -2.66 8.52
N GLY A 145 -13.03 -3.98 8.47
CA GLY A 145 -13.43 -4.83 9.59
C GLY A 145 -13.63 -6.29 9.17
N THR A 146 -14.39 -7.04 9.96
CA THR A 146 -14.61 -8.46 9.76
C THR A 146 -16.08 -8.82 9.58
N CYS A 147 -16.36 -9.86 8.78
CA CYS A 147 -17.68 -10.47 8.63
C CYS A 147 -17.50 -11.97 8.36
N ILE A 148 -18.24 -12.82 9.09
CA ILE A 148 -18.10 -14.28 8.97
C ILE A 148 -18.80 -14.88 7.76
N TYR A 149 -19.73 -14.14 7.13
CA TYR A 149 -20.45 -14.65 5.96
C TYR A 149 -19.53 -14.79 4.75
N ASP A 150 -19.79 -15.84 3.97
CA ASP A 150 -19.14 -16.05 2.67
C ASP A 150 -19.61 -15.03 1.62
N SER A 151 -18.77 -14.70 0.65
CA SER A 151 -19.12 -13.81 -0.48
C SER A 151 -20.14 -14.42 -1.43
N GLN A 152 -20.21 -15.76 -1.53
CA GLN A 152 -21.09 -16.45 -2.44
C GLN A 152 -22.56 -15.97 -2.34
N ASN A 153 -23.13 -15.57 -3.47
CA ASN A 153 -24.49 -15.01 -3.59
C ASN A 153 -24.73 -13.70 -2.81
N ARG A 154 -23.67 -13.04 -2.35
CA ARG A 154 -23.71 -11.76 -1.63
C ARG A 154 -22.88 -10.67 -2.26
N GLN A 155 -21.68 -11.02 -2.70
CA GLN A 155 -20.74 -10.12 -3.36
C GLN A 155 -19.95 -10.91 -4.38
N ARG A 156 -19.48 -10.23 -5.44
CA ARG A 156 -18.61 -10.85 -6.45
C ARG A 156 -17.63 -9.83 -7.00
N VAL A 157 -16.52 -10.32 -7.51
CA VAL A 157 -15.64 -9.53 -8.38
C VAL A 157 -16.33 -9.33 -9.73
N VAL A 158 -16.39 -8.08 -10.17
CA VAL A 158 -16.99 -7.71 -11.47
C VAL A 158 -15.94 -7.36 -12.51
N ASP A 159 -14.74 -6.94 -12.05
CA ASP A 159 -13.59 -6.68 -12.93
C ASP A 159 -12.28 -6.83 -12.16
N ILE A 160 -11.18 -7.11 -12.88
CA ILE A 160 -9.83 -7.27 -12.34
C ILE A 160 -8.83 -6.48 -13.17
N ASP A 161 -7.71 -6.08 -12.55
CA ASP A 161 -6.64 -5.32 -13.20
C ASP A 161 -7.13 -4.01 -13.88
N VAL A 162 -8.16 -3.38 -13.33
CA VAL A 162 -8.69 -2.08 -13.70
C VAL A 162 -8.39 -1.05 -12.61
N ALA A 163 -8.39 0.24 -12.95
CA ALA A 163 -8.32 1.26 -11.92
C ALA A 163 -9.58 1.23 -11.05
N VAL A 164 -9.39 1.23 -9.73
CA VAL A 164 -10.47 1.26 -8.75
C VAL A 164 -10.36 2.49 -7.87
N GLU A 165 -11.43 2.81 -7.14
CA GLU A 165 -11.47 3.93 -6.22
C GLU A 165 -11.83 3.46 -4.81
N ILE A 166 -11.13 3.97 -3.81
CA ILE A 166 -11.46 3.80 -2.40
C ILE A 166 -11.52 5.20 -1.78
N ASP A 167 -12.70 5.61 -1.33
CA ASP A 167 -12.92 6.92 -0.67
C ASP A 167 -12.38 8.11 -1.51
N GLY A 168 -12.63 8.12 -2.81
CA GLY A 168 -12.19 9.17 -3.71
C GLY A 168 -10.70 9.11 -4.09
N VAL A 169 -9.98 8.08 -3.66
CA VAL A 169 -8.58 7.84 -4.01
C VAL A 169 -8.49 6.74 -5.04
N ARG A 170 -7.83 7.05 -6.17
CA ARG A 170 -7.62 6.11 -7.27
C ARG A 170 -6.44 5.19 -6.99
N PHE A 171 -6.63 3.88 -7.17
CA PHE A 171 -5.62 2.84 -7.20
C PHE A 171 -5.58 2.22 -8.58
N ALA A 172 -4.45 2.26 -9.25
CA ALA A 172 -4.30 1.62 -10.56
C ALA A 172 -3.34 0.41 -10.46
N PRO A 173 -3.51 -0.59 -11.35
CA PRO A 173 -2.57 -1.71 -11.42
C PRO A 173 -1.13 -1.24 -11.56
N GLY A 174 -0.28 -1.72 -10.66
CA GLY A 174 1.15 -1.42 -10.61
C GLY A 174 1.54 -0.12 -9.91
N ASP A 175 0.60 0.72 -9.46
CA ASP A 175 0.92 1.81 -8.54
C ASP A 175 1.59 1.26 -7.27
N LEU A 176 2.46 2.05 -6.66
CA LEU A 176 3.09 1.65 -5.41
C LEU A 176 2.16 2.01 -4.24
N VAL A 177 1.99 1.09 -3.30
CA VAL A 177 1.14 1.32 -2.12
C VAL A 177 1.89 1.02 -0.84
N PHE A 178 1.66 1.86 0.17
CA PHE A 178 2.09 1.67 1.56
C PHE A 178 0.87 1.57 2.45
N ALA A 179 0.95 0.73 3.47
CA ALA A 179 -0.03 0.68 4.55
C ALA A 179 0.68 0.43 5.89
N ASP A 180 0.25 1.14 6.92
CA ASP A 180 0.71 0.99 8.30
C ASP A 180 -0.43 1.33 9.29
N ASP A 181 -0.09 1.49 10.58
CA ASP A 181 -1.08 1.78 11.62
C ASP A 181 -1.81 3.12 11.43
N ASP A 182 -1.19 4.07 10.72
CA ASP A 182 -1.79 5.37 10.45
C ASP A 182 -2.80 5.31 9.30
N GLY A 183 -2.55 4.47 8.27
CA GLY A 183 -3.46 4.33 7.15
C GLY A 183 -2.83 3.71 5.91
N VAL A 184 -3.36 4.10 4.76
CA VAL A 184 -2.92 3.64 3.43
C VAL A 184 -2.57 4.86 2.57
N VAL A 185 -1.48 4.81 1.83
CA VAL A 185 -1.14 5.82 0.83
C VAL A 185 -0.74 5.15 -0.47
N VAL A 186 -1.27 5.64 -1.59
CA VAL A 186 -0.92 5.17 -2.94
C VAL A 186 -0.04 6.20 -3.66
N VAL A 187 1.01 5.73 -4.28
CA VAL A 187 1.94 6.53 -5.08
C VAL A 187 1.75 6.16 -6.55
N PRO A 188 1.14 7.06 -7.36
CA PRO A 188 1.00 6.83 -8.80
C PRO A 188 2.35 6.63 -9.49
N ARG A 189 2.40 5.73 -10.47
CA ARG A 189 3.63 5.41 -11.21
C ARG A 189 4.32 6.64 -11.81
N GLU A 190 3.55 7.60 -12.28
CA GLU A 190 4.05 8.80 -12.95
C GLU A 190 4.86 9.72 -12.03
N VAL A 191 4.69 9.63 -10.70
CA VAL A 191 5.36 10.47 -9.71
C VAL A 191 6.27 9.65 -8.77
N GLU A 192 6.30 8.33 -8.93
CA GLU A 192 6.94 7.41 -8.00
C GLU A 192 8.41 7.73 -7.72
N ASP A 193 9.22 7.85 -8.76
CA ASP A 193 10.67 8.06 -8.58
C ASP A 193 10.95 9.32 -7.76
N GLU A 194 10.23 10.41 -8.03
CA GLU A 194 10.42 11.67 -7.33
C GLU A 194 9.84 11.63 -5.91
N ALA A 195 8.66 11.06 -5.73
CA ALA A 195 8.02 10.92 -4.41
C ALA A 195 8.88 10.07 -3.47
N ILE A 196 9.37 8.92 -3.94
CA ILE A 196 10.21 8.03 -3.14
C ILE A 196 11.57 8.67 -2.84
N ALA A 197 12.18 9.37 -3.79
CA ALA A 197 13.44 10.08 -3.53
C ALA A 197 13.27 11.17 -2.46
N ARG A 198 12.15 11.93 -2.49
CA ARG A 198 11.84 12.96 -1.48
C ARG A 198 11.53 12.33 -0.11
N ALA A 199 10.71 11.28 -0.06
CA ALA A 199 10.41 10.57 1.17
C ALA A 199 11.68 10.00 1.82
N TRP A 200 12.55 9.41 1.00
CA TRP A 200 13.85 8.89 1.45
C TRP A 200 14.75 9.98 2.04
N ALA A 201 14.88 11.10 1.36
CA ALA A 201 15.67 12.23 1.85
C ALA A 201 15.08 12.81 3.15
N LYS A 202 13.73 12.91 3.22
CA LYS A 202 13.04 13.44 4.38
C LYS A 202 13.24 12.57 5.63
N VAL A 203 13.04 11.24 5.53
CA VAL A 203 13.18 10.33 6.68
C VAL A 203 14.60 10.40 7.27
N HIS A 204 15.62 10.50 6.41
CA HIS A 204 17.01 10.62 6.87
C HIS A 204 17.30 11.97 7.52
N ALA A 205 16.72 13.07 7.03
CA ALA A 205 16.83 14.38 7.65
C ALA A 205 16.09 14.44 9.00
N GLU A 206 14.90 13.84 9.08
CA GLU A 206 14.14 13.72 10.32
C GLU A 206 14.89 12.92 11.40
N ASN A 207 15.62 11.88 11.05
CA ASN A 207 16.40 11.10 11.99
C ASN A 207 17.44 11.99 12.72
N VAL A 208 18.12 12.87 11.99
CA VAL A 208 19.07 13.82 12.59
C VAL A 208 18.37 14.80 13.55
N THR A 209 17.23 15.33 13.16
CA THR A 209 16.43 16.24 14.00
C THR A 209 15.90 15.52 15.25
N ARG A 210 15.38 14.29 15.06
CA ARG A 210 14.87 13.43 16.14
C ARG A 210 15.95 13.13 17.19
N ASP A 211 17.16 12.81 16.76
CA ASP A 211 18.27 12.52 17.67
C ASP A 211 18.71 13.78 18.44
N ALA A 212 18.72 14.93 17.81
CA ALA A 212 19.00 16.19 18.48
C ALA A 212 17.92 16.54 19.54
N ILE A 213 16.63 16.30 19.23
CA ILE A 213 15.53 16.50 20.18
C ILE A 213 15.61 15.50 21.34
N LYS A 214 15.90 14.22 21.06
CA LYS A 214 16.16 13.21 22.10
C LYS A 214 17.32 13.60 23.02
N GLY A 215 18.33 14.28 22.46
CA GLY A 215 19.47 14.86 23.20
C GLY A 215 19.13 16.12 23.97
N GLY A 216 17.84 16.52 24.05
CA GLY A 216 17.38 17.67 24.85
C GLY A 216 17.28 18.99 24.09
N MET A 217 17.50 19.01 22.76
CA MET A 217 17.30 20.22 21.97
C MET A 217 15.81 20.58 21.93
N LYS A 218 15.46 21.85 22.15
CA LYS A 218 14.09 22.33 22.04
C LYS A 218 13.60 22.29 20.59
N ALA A 219 12.34 21.93 20.37
CA ALA A 219 11.75 21.73 19.01
C ALA A 219 11.94 22.96 18.10
N VAL A 220 11.70 24.19 18.62
CA VAL A 220 11.93 25.44 17.87
C VAL A 220 13.38 25.59 17.43
N ALA A 221 14.33 25.24 18.28
CA ALA A 221 15.75 25.31 17.95
C ALA A 221 16.16 24.23 16.93
N ALA A 222 15.61 23.03 17.06
CA ALA A 222 15.83 21.95 16.11
C ALA A 222 15.29 22.32 14.72
N TYR A 223 14.06 22.81 14.64
CA TYR A 223 13.45 23.25 13.38
C TYR A 223 14.26 24.35 12.71
N ARG A 224 14.68 25.39 13.48
CA ARG A 224 15.51 26.47 12.95
C ARG A 224 16.86 26.00 12.40
N LYS A 225 17.42 24.94 13.00
CA LYS A 225 18.74 24.40 12.62
C LYS A 225 18.67 23.43 11.46
N TYR A 226 17.67 22.56 11.43
CA TYR A 226 17.61 21.42 10.49
C TYR A 226 16.53 21.56 9.41
N GLY A 227 15.53 22.45 9.61
CA GLY A 227 14.48 22.72 8.63
C GLY A 227 13.40 21.64 8.52
N VAL A 228 13.44 20.61 9.36
CA VAL A 228 12.46 19.49 9.37
C VAL A 228 12.01 19.21 10.81
N LEU A 229 10.75 18.81 10.94
CA LEU A 229 10.13 18.28 12.15
C LEU A 229 9.26 17.10 11.78
#